data_9c325f4374942eb1b5c0d8d3b061ff80
#
_entry.id   9c325f4374942eb1b5c0d8d3b061ff80
#
_cell.length_a   1.000
_cell.length_b   1.000
_cell.length_c   1.000
_cell.angle_alpha   90.00
_cell.angle_beta   90.00
_cell.angle_gamma   90.00
#
_symmetry.space_group_name_H-M   'P 1'
#
loop_
_entity.id
_entity.type
_entity.pdbx_description
1 polymer ?
#
loop_
_entity_poly.entity_id
_entity_poly.type
_entity_poly.pdbx_seq_one_letter_code
_entity_poly.pdbx_strand_id
1 'polypeptide(L)'
;YVLLAHFRAVRLYRSMQLGGKIGAVNCLTAITPARICAEDVKAVDIQWEHTFGWWTQPMLEGRYPQSLIDELPFIRDNLPAHYQEDLDRWFAPMDFIGVNYYIATRTQFCETMPLHSRPVQSFYSAPGQRFAPYPAGLFDAVMSIAERYPGVEIYITENGCALQNRHDAGTECDDPERITYLREHLRMVCRCLQAGAKLKGYYYWNDADSYEELDGYNLRFGLTWVDHETGERRWKNSRYYFSQICRNRMVD
;
A
#
# COMPACT_ATOMS: atom_id res chain seq x y z
N TYR A 1 -15.33 15.45 -2.56
CA TYR A 1 -16.18 14.79 -3.59
C TYR A 1 -15.78 13.34 -3.84
N VAL A 2 -14.49 12.95 -3.78
CA VAL A 2 -14.03 11.55 -4.01
C VAL A 2 -14.72 10.58 -3.06
N LEU A 3 -14.75 10.88 -1.75
CA LEU A 3 -15.42 10.04 -0.74
C LEU A 3 -16.93 9.94 -0.98
N LEU A 4 -17.57 11.03 -1.39
CA LEU A 4 -19.01 11.00 -1.72
C LEU A 4 -19.29 10.11 -2.93
N ALA A 5 -18.41 10.13 -3.93
CA ALA A 5 -18.50 9.22 -5.08
C ALA A 5 -18.32 7.77 -4.64
N HIS A 6 -17.34 7.49 -3.77
CA HIS A 6 -17.12 6.17 -3.17
C HIS A 6 -18.37 5.66 -2.45
N PHE A 7 -18.96 6.45 -1.55
CA PHE A 7 -20.17 6.03 -0.81
C PHE A 7 -21.37 5.77 -1.73
N ARG A 8 -21.55 6.59 -2.77
CA ARG A 8 -22.59 6.35 -3.77
C ARG A 8 -22.36 5.04 -4.52
N ALA A 9 -21.11 4.73 -4.89
CA ALA A 9 -20.76 3.46 -5.53
C ALA A 9 -21.03 2.28 -4.59
N VAL A 10 -20.65 2.37 -3.32
CA VAL A 10 -20.94 1.31 -2.32
C VAL A 10 -22.45 1.09 -2.18
N ARG A 11 -23.25 2.16 -2.06
CA ARG A 11 -24.71 2.04 -1.96
C ARG A 11 -25.32 1.43 -3.21
N LEU A 12 -24.88 1.87 -4.39
CA LEU A 12 -25.36 1.30 -5.65
C LEU A 12 -25.04 -0.18 -5.74
N TYR A 13 -23.78 -0.57 -5.47
CA TYR A 13 -23.36 -1.98 -5.47
C TYR A 13 -24.25 -2.83 -4.55
N ARG A 14 -24.51 -2.36 -3.34
CA ARG A 14 -25.37 -3.07 -2.37
C ARG A 14 -26.82 -3.17 -2.83
N SER A 15 -27.36 -2.12 -3.47
CA SER A 15 -28.72 -2.14 -4.00
C SER A 15 -28.89 -3.18 -5.14
N MET A 16 -27.80 -3.53 -5.83
CA MET A 16 -27.80 -4.55 -6.89
C MET A 16 -27.82 -5.99 -6.34
N GLN A 17 -27.61 -6.19 -5.05
CA GLN A 17 -27.65 -7.51 -4.36
C GLN A 17 -26.73 -8.58 -5.02
N LEU A 18 -25.55 -8.19 -5.47
CA LEU A 18 -24.63 -9.06 -6.20
C LEU A 18 -23.86 -10.07 -5.31
N GLY A 19 -24.06 -10.05 -4.00
CA GLY A 19 -23.54 -11.06 -3.06
C GLY A 19 -22.03 -11.03 -2.81
N GLY A 20 -21.29 -10.13 -3.42
CA GLY A 20 -19.86 -9.92 -3.20
C GLY A 20 -19.55 -8.91 -2.11
N LYS A 21 -18.26 -8.69 -1.85
CA LYS A 21 -17.75 -7.64 -0.97
C LYS A 21 -17.30 -6.43 -1.79
N ILE A 22 -17.43 -5.24 -1.20
CA ILE A 22 -16.94 -4.00 -1.77
C ILE A 22 -16.00 -3.30 -0.80
N GLY A 23 -14.86 -2.83 -1.29
CA GLY A 23 -13.86 -2.12 -0.51
C GLY A 23 -13.17 -1.04 -1.32
N ALA A 24 -12.16 -0.44 -0.74
CA ALA A 24 -11.32 0.55 -1.41
C ALA A 24 -9.85 0.19 -1.22
N VAL A 25 -9.02 0.66 -2.14
CA VAL A 25 -7.57 0.45 -2.13
C VAL A 25 -6.88 1.78 -1.85
N ASN A 26 -5.94 1.77 -0.91
CA ASN A 26 -5.07 2.90 -0.64
C ASN A 26 -3.59 2.48 -0.69
N CYS A 27 -2.75 3.39 -1.18
CA CYS A 27 -1.30 3.21 -1.09
C CYS A 27 -0.84 3.58 0.33
N LEU A 28 -0.17 2.66 1.01
CA LEU A 28 0.35 2.85 2.35
C LEU A 28 1.88 2.74 2.36
N THR A 29 2.51 3.84 2.75
CA THR A 29 3.94 3.87 3.05
C THR A 29 4.14 3.50 4.53
N ALA A 30 5.03 2.58 4.83
CA ALA A 30 5.46 2.39 6.21
C ALA A 30 6.27 3.62 6.67
N ILE A 31 5.84 4.25 7.75
CA ILE A 31 6.46 5.46 8.27
C ILE A 31 7.06 5.15 9.63
N THR A 32 8.35 5.45 9.80
CA THR A 32 9.06 5.23 11.06
C THR A 32 9.69 6.54 11.55
N PRO A 33 9.88 6.73 12.86
CA PRO A 33 10.54 7.92 13.37
C PRO A 33 12.03 7.90 13.02
N ALA A 34 12.58 9.06 12.67
CA ALA A 34 14.01 9.21 12.39
C ALA A 34 14.85 9.09 13.66
N ARG A 35 14.28 9.55 14.79
CA ARG A 35 14.88 9.49 16.13
C ARG A 35 13.88 8.88 17.10
N ILE A 36 14.38 8.22 18.12
CA ILE A 36 13.53 7.66 19.20
C ILE A 36 13.22 8.78 20.20
N CYS A 37 12.29 9.67 19.84
CA CYS A 37 11.80 10.76 20.69
C CYS A 37 10.31 11.00 20.42
N ALA A 38 9.63 11.63 21.40
CA ALA A 38 8.17 11.83 21.34
C ALA A 38 7.74 12.69 20.14
N GLU A 39 8.53 13.69 19.78
CA GLU A 39 8.24 14.60 18.68
C GLU A 39 8.24 13.86 17.33
N ASP A 40 9.23 12.99 17.09
CA ASP A 40 9.31 12.23 15.84
C ASP A 40 8.22 11.15 15.78
N VAL A 41 7.82 10.55 16.91
CA VAL A 41 6.68 9.64 16.99
C VAL A 41 5.38 10.38 16.65
N LYS A 42 5.16 11.57 17.22
CA LYS A 42 3.99 12.41 16.86
C LYS A 42 4.01 12.76 15.37
N ALA A 43 5.16 13.08 14.80
CA ALA A 43 5.30 13.36 13.37
C ALA A 43 4.93 12.14 12.50
N VAL A 44 5.23 10.91 12.94
CA VAL A 44 4.79 9.67 12.27
C VAL A 44 3.27 9.57 12.26
N ASP A 45 2.61 9.80 13.40
CA ASP A 45 1.15 9.71 13.51
C ASP A 45 0.45 10.75 12.62
N ILE A 46 0.89 12.00 12.65
CA ILE A 46 0.36 13.06 11.79
C ILE A 46 0.52 12.69 10.30
N GLN A 47 1.69 12.21 9.92
CA GLN A 47 1.94 11.83 8.54
C GLN A 47 1.13 10.61 8.12
N TRP A 48 0.98 9.62 8.99
CA TRP A 48 0.14 8.44 8.75
C TRP A 48 -1.33 8.86 8.57
N GLU A 49 -1.86 9.68 9.47
CA GLU A 49 -3.23 10.16 9.38
C GLU A 49 -3.48 11.02 8.13
N HIS A 50 -2.53 11.85 7.74
CA HIS A 50 -2.64 12.66 6.54
C HIS A 50 -2.59 11.81 5.25
N THR A 51 -1.67 10.86 5.16
CA THR A 51 -1.44 10.12 3.91
C THR A 51 -2.41 8.95 3.73
N PHE A 52 -2.79 8.29 4.83
CA PHE A 52 -3.63 7.11 4.79
C PHE A 52 -4.95 7.29 5.57
N GLY A 53 -4.88 7.76 6.80
CA GLY A 53 -6.05 7.94 7.68
C GLY A 53 -7.09 8.89 7.08
N TRP A 54 -6.65 9.97 6.42
CA TRP A 54 -7.51 10.94 5.74
C TRP A 54 -8.49 10.31 4.72
N TRP A 55 -8.07 9.24 4.09
CA TRP A 55 -8.91 8.50 3.14
C TRP A 55 -9.62 7.34 3.78
N THR A 56 -8.94 6.61 4.65
CA THR A 56 -9.41 5.33 5.21
C THR A 56 -10.44 5.52 6.31
N GLN A 57 -10.20 6.45 7.24
CA GLN A 57 -11.12 6.63 8.36
C GLN A 57 -12.51 7.07 7.94
N PRO A 58 -12.69 8.04 7.00
CA PRO A 58 -14.03 8.36 6.50
C PRO A 58 -14.72 7.16 5.84
N MET A 59 -13.99 6.32 5.12
CA MET A 59 -14.57 5.15 4.45
C MET A 59 -14.99 4.04 5.43
N LEU A 60 -14.33 3.94 6.59
CA LEU A 60 -14.65 2.95 7.62
C LEU A 60 -15.61 3.48 8.67
N GLU A 61 -15.50 4.75 9.06
CA GLU A 61 -16.16 5.33 10.23
C GLU A 61 -17.06 6.54 9.91
N GLY A 62 -17.05 7.05 8.68
CA GLY A 62 -17.88 8.21 8.28
C GLY A 62 -17.38 9.55 8.80
N ARG A 63 -16.15 9.66 9.26
CA ARG A 63 -15.57 10.91 9.80
C ARG A 63 -14.08 11.01 9.47
N TYR A 64 -13.60 12.23 9.30
CA TYR A 64 -12.16 12.49 9.15
C TYR A 64 -11.42 12.35 10.49
N PRO A 65 -10.09 12.12 10.46
CA PRO A 65 -9.25 12.14 11.67
C PRO A 65 -9.34 13.50 12.38
N GLN A 66 -10.00 13.53 13.55
CA GLN A 66 -10.20 14.78 14.30
C GLN A 66 -8.88 15.35 14.81
N SER A 67 -7.96 14.49 15.24
CA SER A 67 -6.61 14.86 15.64
C SER A 67 -5.87 15.67 14.57
N LEU A 68 -6.01 15.26 13.30
CA LEU A 68 -5.39 15.97 12.18
C LEU A 68 -6.04 17.34 11.92
N ILE A 69 -7.36 17.43 12.06
CA ILE A 69 -8.11 18.70 11.93
C ILE A 69 -7.71 19.67 13.03
N ASP A 70 -7.58 19.18 14.27
CA ASP A 70 -7.23 20.00 15.42
C ASP A 70 -5.77 20.49 15.36
N GLU A 71 -4.86 19.61 14.93
CA GLU A 71 -3.41 19.90 14.88
C GLU A 71 -3.04 20.83 13.72
N LEU A 72 -3.76 20.77 12.58
CA LEU A 72 -3.37 21.45 11.35
C LEU A 72 -4.40 22.50 10.92
N PRO A 73 -4.20 23.79 11.31
CA PRO A 73 -5.14 24.88 10.98
C PRO A 73 -5.45 24.96 9.47
N PHE A 74 -4.46 24.74 8.61
CA PHE A 74 -4.69 24.81 7.16
C PHE A 74 -5.68 23.75 6.65
N ILE A 75 -5.76 22.57 7.30
CA ILE A 75 -6.78 21.56 6.98
C ILE A 75 -8.14 22.05 7.48
N ARG A 76 -8.23 22.40 8.76
CA ARG A 76 -9.46 22.86 9.40
C ARG A 76 -10.09 24.02 8.64
N ASP A 77 -9.32 25.02 8.29
CA ASP A 77 -9.78 26.27 7.70
C ASP A 77 -10.16 26.13 6.21
N ASN A 78 -9.82 25.00 5.56
CA ASN A 78 -10.15 24.68 4.18
C ASN A 78 -11.18 23.55 4.02
N LEU A 79 -11.68 22.98 5.12
CA LEU A 79 -12.81 22.04 5.03
C LEU A 79 -14.09 22.77 4.60
N PRO A 80 -14.90 22.15 3.71
CA PRO A 80 -16.23 22.68 3.40
C PRO A 80 -17.10 22.78 4.66
N ALA A 81 -17.86 23.86 4.81
CA ALA A 81 -18.66 24.13 6.03
C ALA A 81 -19.59 22.97 6.44
N HIS A 82 -20.08 22.20 5.48
CA HIS A 82 -21.03 21.09 5.69
C HIS A 82 -20.42 19.71 5.42
N TYR A 83 -19.08 19.57 5.50
CA TYR A 83 -18.42 18.32 5.13
C TYR A 83 -18.91 17.13 5.96
N GLN A 84 -19.18 17.31 7.25
CA GLN A 84 -19.64 16.23 8.11
C GLN A 84 -21.09 15.84 7.81
N GLU A 85 -21.96 16.81 7.56
CA GLU A 85 -23.35 16.55 7.15
C GLU A 85 -23.41 15.75 5.84
N ASP A 86 -22.52 16.06 4.89
CA ASP A 86 -22.37 15.31 3.64
C ASP A 86 -21.88 13.88 3.89
N LEU A 87 -20.91 13.69 4.79
CA LEU A 87 -20.44 12.35 5.18
C LEU A 87 -21.59 11.56 5.82
N ASP A 88 -22.25 12.11 6.84
CA ASP A 88 -23.36 11.46 7.55
C ASP A 88 -24.49 11.05 6.60
N ARG A 89 -24.81 11.92 5.65
CA ARG A 89 -25.86 11.65 4.65
C ARG A 89 -25.52 10.49 3.72
N TRP A 90 -24.25 10.38 3.30
CA TRP A 90 -23.86 9.45 2.25
C TRP A 90 -23.08 8.24 2.75
N PHE A 91 -22.59 8.26 3.96
CA PHE A 91 -21.77 7.19 4.53
C PHE A 91 -22.36 5.80 4.24
N ALA A 92 -21.52 4.93 3.77
CA ALA A 92 -21.78 3.51 3.59
C ALA A 92 -20.46 2.77 3.84
N PRO A 93 -20.34 2.01 4.95
CA PRO A 93 -19.11 1.37 5.31
C PRO A 93 -18.71 0.31 4.27
N MET A 94 -17.43 0.22 3.97
CA MET A 94 -16.88 -0.82 3.11
C MET A 94 -16.66 -2.12 3.87
N ASP A 95 -16.51 -3.22 3.15
CA ASP A 95 -16.35 -4.57 3.75
C ASP A 95 -14.87 -4.91 4.02
N PHE A 96 -13.95 -4.31 3.29
CA PHE A 96 -12.51 -4.55 3.43
C PHE A 96 -11.71 -3.33 2.98
N ILE A 97 -10.44 -3.29 3.36
CA ILE A 97 -9.46 -2.35 2.84
C ILE A 97 -8.37 -3.07 2.06
N GLY A 98 -8.07 -2.55 0.87
CA GLY A 98 -6.91 -2.94 0.07
C GLY A 98 -5.72 -2.02 0.37
N VAL A 99 -4.54 -2.60 0.41
CA VAL A 99 -3.29 -1.90 0.68
C VAL A 99 -2.30 -2.16 -0.45
N ASN A 100 -1.84 -1.10 -1.08
CA ASN A 100 -0.69 -1.14 -1.98
C ASN A 100 0.55 -0.75 -1.19
N TYR A 101 1.49 -1.67 -1.02
CA TYR A 101 2.71 -1.45 -0.26
C TYR A 101 3.96 -1.62 -1.12
N TYR A 102 4.79 -0.58 -1.17
CA TYR A 102 6.06 -0.60 -1.93
C TYR A 102 7.24 -0.04 -1.17
N ILE A 103 7.02 0.98 -0.33
CA ILE A 103 8.09 1.78 0.25
C ILE A 103 7.88 2.01 1.74
N ALA A 104 9.01 2.29 2.38
CA ALA A 104 9.03 2.84 3.72
C ALA A 104 9.77 4.19 3.71
N THR A 105 9.42 5.04 4.65
CA THR A 105 10.09 6.31 4.88
C THR A 105 10.37 6.52 6.35
N ARG A 106 11.38 7.33 6.63
CA ARG A 106 11.61 7.85 7.98
C ARG A 106 11.22 9.31 8.02
N THR A 107 10.56 9.71 9.10
CA THR A 107 10.15 11.09 9.28
C THR A 107 10.74 11.69 10.54
N GLN A 108 11.04 12.98 10.49
CA GLN A 108 11.53 13.77 11.60
C GLN A 108 10.58 14.94 11.85
N PHE A 109 10.32 15.25 13.11
CA PHE A 109 9.56 16.44 13.47
C PHE A 109 10.25 17.71 12.95
N CYS A 110 9.45 18.60 12.35
CA CYS A 110 9.91 19.87 11.83
C CYS A 110 8.78 20.91 11.94
N GLU A 111 8.86 21.77 12.92
CA GLU A 111 7.81 22.77 13.24
C GLU A 111 7.45 23.68 12.06
N THR A 112 8.42 23.97 11.21
CA THR A 112 8.24 24.89 10.07
C THR A 112 7.59 24.23 8.84
N MET A 113 7.40 22.93 8.85
CA MET A 113 6.75 22.19 7.74
C MET A 113 5.24 22.08 7.95
N PRO A 114 4.43 22.11 6.87
CA PRO A 114 2.98 22.09 6.99
C PRO A 114 2.39 20.92 7.79
N LEU A 115 3.02 19.76 7.76
CA LEU A 115 2.62 18.56 8.52
C LEU A 115 3.44 18.38 9.80
N HIS A 116 4.13 19.42 10.28
CA HIS A 116 5.11 19.33 11.37
C HIS A 116 6.11 18.19 11.20
N SER A 117 6.33 17.75 9.96
CA SER A 117 7.20 16.63 9.63
C SER A 117 7.95 16.84 8.34
N ARG A 118 9.14 16.29 8.26
CA ARG A 118 9.92 16.19 7.02
C ARG A 118 10.42 14.78 6.82
N PRO A 119 10.36 14.24 5.61
CA PRO A 119 11.00 12.98 5.32
C PRO A 119 12.52 13.14 5.42
N VAL A 120 13.18 12.15 6.01
CA VAL A 120 14.63 11.99 5.93
C VAL A 120 14.92 10.77 5.08
N GLN A 121 15.93 10.84 4.22
CA GLN A 121 16.29 9.72 3.38
C GLN A 121 16.57 8.50 4.26
N SER A 122 15.88 7.43 4.01
CA SER A 122 15.87 6.30 4.92
C SER A 122 16.43 5.03 4.32
N PHE A 123 16.06 4.72 3.11
CA PHE A 123 16.39 3.44 2.49
C PHE A 123 16.97 3.68 1.11
N TYR A 124 18.09 3.05 0.85
CA TYR A 124 18.73 3.10 -0.47
C TYR A 124 18.20 1.94 -1.30
N SER A 125 17.69 2.23 -2.48
CA SER A 125 17.44 1.21 -3.48
C SER A 125 18.79 0.70 -4.02
N ALA A 126 18.87 -0.60 -4.27
CA ALA A 126 19.99 -1.13 -5.01
C ALA A 126 20.00 -0.58 -6.46
N PRO A 127 21.15 -0.50 -7.11
CA PRO A 127 21.20 -0.12 -8.51
C PRO A 127 20.20 -0.94 -9.34
N GLY A 128 19.42 -0.29 -10.18
CA GLY A 128 18.39 -0.93 -10.99
C GLY A 128 17.08 -1.27 -10.27
N GLN A 129 16.90 -0.83 -9.03
CA GLN A 129 15.62 -0.92 -8.32
C GLN A 129 15.03 0.47 -8.10
N ARG A 130 13.73 0.62 -8.36
CA ARG A 130 13.01 1.88 -8.09
C ARG A 130 12.83 2.15 -6.61
N PHE A 131 12.55 1.11 -5.84
CA PHE A 131 12.30 1.18 -4.40
C PHE A 131 13.24 0.27 -3.63
N ALA A 132 13.70 0.74 -2.48
CA ALA A 132 14.44 -0.12 -1.56
C ALA A 132 13.49 -1.17 -0.95
N PRO A 133 13.78 -2.47 -1.05
CA PRO A 133 12.98 -3.47 -0.37
C PRO A 133 13.02 -3.27 1.14
N TYR A 134 11.86 -3.20 1.76
CA TYR A 134 11.74 -3.12 3.22
C TYR A 134 10.63 -4.03 3.72
N PRO A 135 10.89 -5.33 3.84
CA PRO A 135 9.87 -6.32 4.22
C PRO A 135 9.22 -6.03 5.58
N ALA A 136 10.01 -5.63 6.60
CA ALA A 136 9.47 -5.28 7.91
C ALA A 136 8.41 -4.19 7.86
N GLY A 137 8.54 -3.23 6.94
CA GLY A 137 7.55 -2.18 6.75
C GLY A 137 6.20 -2.69 6.25
N LEU A 138 6.14 -3.82 5.53
CA LEU A 138 4.87 -4.44 5.19
C LEU A 138 4.14 -4.92 6.46
N PHE A 139 4.86 -5.51 7.41
CA PHE A 139 4.31 -5.90 8.69
C PHE A 139 3.80 -4.67 9.45
N ASP A 140 4.62 -3.62 9.59
CA ASP A 140 4.26 -2.39 10.29
C ASP A 140 3.04 -1.72 9.65
N ALA A 141 2.99 -1.66 8.32
CA ALA A 141 1.87 -1.11 7.57
C ALA A 141 0.56 -1.86 7.82
N VAL A 142 0.56 -3.18 7.70
CA VAL A 142 -0.64 -4.02 7.94
C VAL A 142 -1.08 -3.94 9.40
N MET A 143 -0.14 -4.02 10.35
CA MET A 143 -0.47 -3.96 11.77
C MET A 143 -0.98 -2.58 12.19
N SER A 144 -0.47 -1.50 11.59
CA SER A 144 -0.99 -0.14 11.85
C SER A 144 -2.48 -0.01 11.53
N ILE A 145 -2.97 -0.72 10.51
CA ILE A 145 -4.40 -0.77 10.17
C ILE A 145 -5.15 -1.68 11.15
N ALA A 146 -4.62 -2.89 11.38
CA ALA A 146 -5.29 -3.87 12.23
C ALA A 146 -5.49 -3.37 13.67
N GLU A 147 -4.56 -2.58 14.18
CA GLU A 147 -4.61 -1.96 15.51
C GLU A 147 -5.59 -0.79 15.58
N ARG A 148 -5.58 0.08 14.56
CA ARG A 148 -6.48 1.26 14.50
C ARG A 148 -7.93 0.89 14.17
N TYR A 149 -8.13 -0.15 13.36
CA TYR A 149 -9.45 -0.61 12.93
C TYR A 149 -9.64 -2.10 13.22
N PRO A 150 -9.82 -2.47 14.51
CA PRO A 150 -9.94 -3.86 14.92
C PRO A 150 -11.07 -4.58 14.19
N GLY A 151 -10.73 -5.68 13.56
CA GLY A 151 -11.71 -6.53 12.89
C GLY A 151 -11.95 -6.23 11.41
N VAL A 152 -11.36 -5.16 10.84
CA VAL A 152 -11.43 -4.90 9.40
C VAL A 152 -10.70 -6.01 8.63
N GLU A 153 -11.28 -6.44 7.51
CA GLU A 153 -10.59 -7.34 6.59
C GLU A 153 -9.61 -6.55 5.74
N ILE A 154 -8.39 -7.08 5.62
CA ILE A 154 -7.29 -6.44 4.88
C ILE A 154 -6.88 -7.33 3.71
N TYR A 155 -6.66 -6.73 2.55
CA TYR A 155 -6.03 -7.35 1.40
C TYR A 155 -4.76 -6.57 1.04
N ILE A 156 -3.64 -7.25 0.83
CA ILE A 156 -2.50 -6.63 0.15
C ILE A 156 -2.81 -6.72 -1.33
N THR A 157 -3.28 -5.61 -1.89
CA THR A 157 -3.77 -5.54 -3.27
C THR A 157 -2.64 -5.30 -4.27
N GLU A 158 -1.54 -4.72 -3.79
CA GLU A 158 -0.30 -4.63 -4.56
C GLU A 158 0.91 -4.70 -3.65
N ASN A 159 1.88 -5.48 -4.06
CA ASN A 159 3.24 -5.49 -3.53
C ASN A 159 4.17 -6.10 -4.58
N GLY A 160 5.27 -5.44 -4.90
CA GLY A 160 6.17 -5.90 -5.95
C GLY A 160 7.46 -5.09 -5.99
N CYS A 161 8.43 -5.57 -6.75
CA CYS A 161 9.67 -4.85 -6.98
C CYS A 161 9.88 -4.58 -8.46
N ALA A 162 10.26 -3.34 -8.76
CA ALA A 162 10.71 -2.94 -10.08
C ALA A 162 12.20 -3.28 -10.23
N LEU A 163 12.54 -4.09 -11.20
CA LEU A 163 13.92 -4.36 -11.58
C LEU A 163 14.20 -3.72 -12.94
N GLN A 164 15.43 -3.23 -13.09
CA GLN A 164 15.88 -2.70 -14.37
C GLN A 164 15.87 -3.78 -15.44
N ASN A 165 15.56 -3.40 -16.67
CA ASN A 165 15.62 -4.31 -17.79
C ASN A 165 17.04 -4.88 -17.95
N ARG A 166 17.17 -6.21 -17.97
CA ARG A 166 18.44 -6.88 -18.26
C ARG A 166 18.58 -7.00 -19.78
N HIS A 167 19.71 -6.55 -20.27
CA HIS A 167 20.00 -6.58 -21.73
C HIS A 167 20.81 -7.81 -22.14
N ASP A 168 21.18 -8.68 -21.19
CA ASP A 168 21.94 -9.89 -21.49
C ASP A 168 21.01 -10.94 -22.09
N ALA A 169 21.18 -11.25 -23.35
CA ALA A 169 20.35 -12.20 -24.07
C ALA A 169 20.28 -13.56 -23.35
N GLY A 170 19.07 -14.04 -23.10
CA GLY A 170 18.80 -15.32 -22.45
C GLY A 170 18.71 -15.27 -20.92
N THR A 171 18.96 -14.12 -20.27
CA THR A 171 18.87 -13.96 -18.80
C THR A 171 17.62 -13.21 -18.35
N GLU A 172 16.75 -12.83 -19.26
CA GLU A 172 15.59 -11.95 -19.00
C GLU A 172 14.60 -12.57 -18.02
N CYS A 173 14.56 -13.90 -17.93
CA CYS A 173 13.68 -14.64 -17.03
C CYS A 173 14.33 -15.05 -15.71
N ASP A 174 15.64 -14.82 -15.56
CA ASP A 174 16.38 -15.12 -14.32
C ASP A 174 16.35 -13.90 -13.40
N ASP A 175 15.53 -13.95 -12.36
CA ASP A 175 15.27 -12.84 -11.45
C ASP A 175 15.33 -13.24 -9.96
N PRO A 176 16.48 -13.70 -9.48
CA PRO A 176 16.65 -14.16 -8.09
C PRO A 176 16.39 -13.05 -7.05
N GLU A 177 16.61 -11.79 -7.41
CA GLU A 177 16.30 -10.64 -6.54
C GLU A 177 14.79 -10.54 -6.28
N ARG A 178 13.96 -10.84 -7.29
CA ARG A 178 12.50 -10.87 -7.13
C ARG A 178 12.03 -12.06 -6.30
N ILE A 179 12.69 -13.21 -6.44
CA ILE A 179 12.43 -14.36 -5.58
C ILE A 179 12.73 -14.01 -4.12
N THR A 180 13.88 -13.38 -3.86
CA THR A 180 14.25 -12.92 -2.52
C THR A 180 13.24 -11.89 -1.99
N TYR A 181 12.85 -10.92 -2.81
CA TYR A 181 11.83 -9.93 -2.45
C TYR A 181 10.51 -10.60 -2.04
N LEU A 182 10.00 -11.51 -2.87
CA LEU A 182 8.78 -12.27 -2.62
C LEU A 182 8.85 -13.05 -1.30
N ARG A 183 9.94 -13.81 -1.12
CA ARG A 183 10.15 -14.61 0.10
C ARG A 183 10.08 -13.75 1.35
N GLU A 184 10.85 -12.68 1.40
CA GLU A 184 10.94 -11.86 2.60
C GLU A 184 9.63 -11.11 2.89
N HIS A 185 8.91 -10.62 1.88
CA HIS A 185 7.62 -9.96 2.09
C HIS A 185 6.52 -10.96 2.48
N LEU A 186 6.49 -12.15 1.87
CA LEU A 186 5.52 -13.18 2.24
C LEU A 186 5.76 -13.76 3.64
N ARG A 187 7.01 -13.79 4.13
CA ARG A 187 7.30 -14.06 5.55
C ARG A 187 6.65 -13.03 6.47
N MET A 188 6.63 -11.75 6.07
CA MET A 188 5.93 -10.72 6.84
C MET A 188 4.41 -10.87 6.78
N VAL A 189 3.86 -11.32 5.65
CA VAL A 189 2.44 -11.73 5.55
C VAL A 189 2.12 -12.83 6.58
N CYS A 190 2.95 -13.85 6.67
CA CYS A 190 2.78 -14.91 7.69
C CYS A 190 2.84 -14.34 9.12
N ARG A 191 3.74 -13.41 9.39
CA ARG A 191 3.83 -12.75 10.71
C ARG A 191 2.59 -11.91 11.02
N CYS A 192 2.02 -11.19 10.05
CA CYS A 192 0.76 -10.46 10.22
C CYS A 192 -0.39 -11.40 10.62
N LEU A 193 -0.51 -12.55 9.96
CA LEU A 193 -1.50 -13.56 10.29
C LEU A 193 -1.29 -14.12 11.71
N GLN A 194 -0.05 -14.41 12.09
CA GLN A 194 0.30 -14.86 13.45
C GLN A 194 0.00 -13.80 14.51
N ALA A 195 0.16 -12.52 14.18
CA ALA A 195 -0.17 -11.40 15.06
C ALA A 195 -1.69 -11.10 15.12
N GLY A 196 -2.52 -11.84 14.38
CA GLY A 196 -3.98 -11.74 14.46
C GLY A 196 -4.61 -10.76 13.46
N ALA A 197 -3.86 -10.20 12.51
CA ALA A 197 -4.44 -9.38 11.44
C ALA A 197 -5.41 -10.21 10.59
N LYS A 198 -6.58 -9.65 10.27
CA LYS A 198 -7.55 -10.28 9.36
C LYS A 198 -7.15 -10.14 7.90
N LEU A 199 -5.92 -10.55 7.59
CA LEU A 199 -5.38 -10.52 6.24
C LEU A 199 -5.99 -11.65 5.41
N LYS A 200 -6.64 -11.31 4.29
CA LYS A 200 -7.46 -12.22 3.47
C LYS A 200 -6.83 -12.57 2.13
N GLY A 201 -5.92 -11.74 1.63
CA GLY A 201 -5.29 -11.99 0.34
C GLY A 201 -4.01 -11.19 0.16
N TYR A 202 -3.17 -11.70 -0.73
CA TYR A 202 -1.96 -11.05 -1.19
C TYR A 202 -1.91 -11.14 -2.71
N TYR A 203 -1.72 -10.00 -3.38
CA TYR A 203 -1.61 -9.89 -4.82
C TYR A 203 -0.28 -9.24 -5.17
N TYR A 204 0.48 -9.92 -6.01
CA TYR A 204 1.75 -9.40 -6.50
C TYR A 204 1.53 -8.41 -7.65
N TRP A 205 2.17 -7.28 -7.61
CA TRP A 205 2.23 -6.34 -8.72
C TRP A 205 3.50 -6.55 -9.53
N ASN A 206 3.41 -6.98 -10.81
CA ASN A 206 2.20 -7.38 -11.50
C ASN A 206 2.40 -8.74 -12.21
N ASP A 207 1.41 -9.23 -12.93
CA ASP A 207 1.49 -10.52 -13.63
C ASP A 207 2.47 -10.48 -14.81
N ALA A 208 2.47 -9.43 -15.61
CA ALA A 208 3.30 -9.28 -16.80
C ALA A 208 3.94 -7.90 -16.84
N ASP A 209 5.16 -7.81 -17.41
CA ASP A 209 5.81 -6.53 -17.62
C ASP A 209 4.91 -5.60 -18.44
N SER A 210 4.70 -4.39 -17.94
CA SER A 210 3.81 -3.39 -18.51
C SER A 210 4.48 -2.03 -18.62
N TYR A 211 3.79 -1.11 -19.23
CA TYR A 211 4.17 0.30 -19.24
C TYR A 211 3.97 0.92 -17.86
N GLU A 212 4.98 1.59 -17.34
CA GLU A 212 4.94 2.35 -16.09
C GLU A 212 4.91 3.86 -16.40
N GLU A 213 3.97 4.59 -15.79
CA GLU A 213 3.73 6.01 -16.14
C GLU A 213 4.97 6.91 -16.04
N LEU A 214 5.84 6.65 -15.06
CA LEU A 214 7.05 7.47 -14.84
C LEU A 214 8.32 6.91 -15.48
N ASP A 215 8.35 5.61 -15.76
CA ASP A 215 9.57 4.91 -16.18
C ASP A 215 9.45 4.29 -17.57
N GLY A 216 8.25 4.33 -18.17
CA GLY A 216 7.99 3.70 -19.47
C GLY A 216 8.19 2.19 -19.40
N TYR A 217 8.98 1.65 -20.30
CA TYR A 217 9.36 0.23 -20.36
C TYR A 217 10.72 -0.08 -19.73
N ASN A 218 11.35 0.89 -19.05
CA ASN A 218 12.69 0.72 -18.49
C ASN A 218 12.72 -0.16 -17.24
N LEU A 219 11.62 -0.18 -16.49
CA LEU A 219 11.48 -0.99 -15.27
C LEU A 219 10.46 -2.09 -15.50
N ARG A 220 10.73 -3.23 -14.89
CA ARG A 220 9.93 -4.44 -15.04
C ARG A 220 9.46 -4.95 -13.69
N PHE A 221 8.16 -4.91 -13.47
CA PHE A 221 7.51 -5.45 -12.27
C PHE A 221 7.03 -6.89 -12.44
N GLY A 222 6.74 -7.28 -13.68
CA GLY A 222 6.02 -8.51 -13.99
C GLY A 222 6.72 -9.80 -13.53
N LEU A 223 5.91 -10.79 -13.19
CA LEU A 223 6.33 -12.19 -13.05
C LEU A 223 6.50 -12.87 -14.41
N THR A 224 5.96 -12.26 -15.46
CA THR A 224 6.12 -12.67 -16.86
C THR A 224 6.91 -11.59 -17.59
N TRP A 225 7.99 -11.99 -18.21
CA TRP A 225 8.72 -11.13 -19.13
C TRP A 225 7.92 -10.92 -20.42
N VAL A 226 7.91 -9.69 -20.91
CA VAL A 226 7.24 -9.32 -22.16
C VAL A 226 8.25 -8.62 -23.08
N ASP A 227 8.38 -9.12 -24.29
CA ASP A 227 8.98 -8.36 -25.37
C ASP A 227 7.96 -7.33 -25.88
N HIS A 228 8.26 -6.05 -25.66
CA HIS A 228 7.31 -4.98 -26.01
C HIS A 228 7.23 -4.67 -27.50
N GLU A 229 8.16 -5.21 -28.32
CA GLU A 229 8.12 -5.06 -29.77
C GLU A 229 7.32 -6.19 -30.44
N THR A 230 7.53 -7.43 -29.98
CA THR A 230 6.91 -8.62 -30.58
C THR A 230 5.66 -9.09 -29.85
N GLY A 231 5.51 -8.72 -28.55
CA GLY A 231 4.47 -9.21 -27.66
C GLY A 231 4.74 -10.62 -27.13
N GLU A 232 5.92 -11.20 -27.40
CA GLU A 232 6.31 -12.50 -26.84
C GLU A 232 6.30 -12.45 -25.31
N ARG A 233 5.86 -13.55 -24.66
CA ARG A 233 5.77 -13.68 -23.21
C ARG A 233 6.47 -14.92 -22.73
N ARG A 234 7.30 -14.78 -21.68
CA ARG A 234 8.03 -15.88 -21.03
C ARG A 234 7.90 -15.78 -19.52
N TRP A 235 7.70 -16.89 -18.85
CA TRP A 235 7.62 -16.92 -17.40
C TRP A 235 9.00 -16.72 -16.79
N LYS A 236 9.09 -15.83 -15.81
CA LYS A 236 10.29 -15.63 -15.01
C LYS A 236 10.40 -16.69 -13.90
N ASN A 237 11.60 -16.90 -13.36
CA ASN A 237 11.81 -17.84 -12.27
C ASN A 237 10.97 -17.49 -11.03
N SER A 238 10.79 -16.21 -10.75
CA SER A 238 9.91 -15.72 -9.68
C SER A 238 8.45 -16.17 -9.83
N ARG A 239 7.94 -16.32 -11.07
CA ARG A 239 6.59 -16.84 -11.31
C ARG A 239 6.44 -18.28 -10.87
N TYR A 240 7.42 -19.11 -11.17
CA TYR A 240 7.42 -20.51 -10.72
C TYR A 240 7.48 -20.59 -9.20
N TYR A 241 8.35 -19.81 -8.57
CA TYR A 241 8.45 -19.71 -7.12
C TYR A 241 7.13 -19.28 -6.48
N PHE A 242 6.52 -18.18 -6.94
CA PHE A 242 5.25 -17.69 -6.42
C PHE A 242 4.11 -18.69 -6.63
N SER A 243 4.08 -19.37 -7.79
CA SER A 243 3.11 -20.43 -8.08
C SER A 243 3.23 -21.61 -7.10
N GLN A 244 4.44 -22.01 -6.69
CA GLN A 244 4.63 -23.04 -5.68
C GLN A 244 4.09 -22.61 -4.32
N ILE A 245 4.35 -21.37 -3.90
CA ILE A 245 3.81 -20.82 -2.65
C ILE A 245 2.27 -20.84 -2.67
N CYS A 246 1.66 -20.38 -3.77
CA CYS A 246 0.20 -20.37 -3.91
C CYS A 246 -0.41 -21.77 -3.80
N ARG A 247 0.24 -22.80 -4.37
CA ARG A 247 -0.21 -24.21 -4.31
C ARG A 247 -0.01 -24.83 -2.94
N ASN A 248 1.17 -24.62 -2.35
CA ASN A 248 1.57 -25.28 -1.12
C ASN A 248 1.10 -24.50 0.13
N ARG A 249 0.76 -23.23 -0.02
CA ARG A 249 0.42 -22.30 1.07
C ARG A 249 1.52 -22.22 2.14
N MET A 250 2.76 -22.28 1.69
CA MET A 250 3.94 -22.31 2.56
C MET A 250 5.05 -21.47 1.93
N VAL A 251 5.74 -20.71 2.76
CA VAL A 251 6.92 -19.91 2.42
C VAL A 251 8.11 -20.55 3.09
N ASP A 252 9.18 -20.80 2.35
CA ASP A 252 10.46 -21.36 2.81
C ASP A 252 11.32 -20.33 3.59
#